data_74d2636909cbd5e3fc65719c05d096ff
#
_entry.id   74d2636909cbd5e3fc65719c05d096ff
#
_cell.length_a   1.000
_cell.length_b   1.000
_cell.length_c   1.000
_cell.angle_alpha   90.00
_cell.angle_beta   90.00
_cell.angle_gamma   90.00
#
_symmetry.space_group_name_H-M   'P 1'
#
loop_
_entity.id
_entity.type
_entity.pdbx_description
1 polymer ?
#
loop_
_entity_poly.entity_id
_entity_poly.type
_entity_poly.pdbx_seq_one_letter_code
_entity_poly.pdbx_strand_id
1 'polypeptide(L)'
;MGTPFSDITLYTQTANIVGTTEYIEQVSLQNFVSDLYVQNMNGYKPPNISRITIQPAFHNIWNKTWKTGSIVAIAPFFSLDTYLSLDKKGKLKSTLDLIQSATLSLSEEYGWDKNIFKTAYKKVLESDFIFHIDCQIKQSRDKKTIANLIIEKTETITTVYVKIQNGSSLIIRKLFDKKNQYWYDCIYILARQNKWFDTDRFGIGYGKGKIDIWYSLDKDEIELFESGNRVAEIDFKKYFLFA
;
A
#
# COMPACT_ATOMS: atom_id res chain seq x y z
N MET A 1 20.69 7.36 -11.78
CA MET A 1 19.34 6.73 -11.70
C MET A 1 18.49 7.63 -10.84
N GLY A 2 17.28 8.04 -11.30
CA GLY A 2 16.36 8.85 -10.49
C GLY A 2 15.81 8.05 -9.32
N THR A 3 15.43 8.75 -8.23
CA THR A 3 14.78 8.14 -7.07
C THR A 3 13.48 7.47 -7.52
N PRO A 4 13.21 6.22 -7.14
CA PRO A 4 11.96 5.55 -7.53
C PRO A 4 10.76 6.26 -6.90
N PHE A 5 9.65 6.34 -7.64
CA PHE A 5 8.37 6.82 -7.10
C PHE A 5 7.90 5.87 -5.99
N SER A 6 7.58 6.42 -4.83
CA SER A 6 7.20 5.64 -3.65
C SER A 6 5.71 5.72 -3.34
N ASP A 7 5.14 6.92 -3.29
CA ASP A 7 3.79 7.13 -2.77
C ASP A 7 3.17 8.50 -3.15
N ILE A 8 1.88 8.62 -2.80
CA ILE A 8 1.14 9.88 -2.72
C ILE A 8 0.76 10.06 -1.26
N THR A 9 1.23 11.12 -0.62
CA THR A 9 0.97 11.42 0.81
C THR A 9 -0.01 12.58 0.93
N LEU A 10 -1.02 12.42 1.81
CA LEU A 10 -2.01 13.46 2.09
C LEU A 10 -1.81 14.04 3.48
N TYR A 11 -1.84 15.37 3.59
CA TYR A 11 -1.77 16.12 4.84
C TYR A 11 -3.01 17.02 4.95
N THR A 12 -4.18 16.43 5.20
CA THR A 12 -5.46 17.13 5.25
C THR A 12 -5.87 17.56 6.66
N GLN A 13 -4.93 17.52 7.61
CA GLN A 13 -5.19 17.73 9.04
C GLN A 13 -4.92 19.18 9.46
N THR A 14 -5.67 19.63 10.45
CA THR A 14 -5.33 20.81 11.23
C THR A 14 -4.48 20.41 12.44
N ALA A 15 -3.60 21.30 12.89
CA ALA A 15 -2.72 21.03 14.03
C ALA A 15 -3.47 20.61 15.33
N ASN A 16 -4.73 21.02 15.45
CA ASN A 16 -5.52 20.81 16.67
C ASN A 16 -6.04 19.39 16.89
N ILE A 17 -6.02 18.54 15.85
CA ILE A 17 -6.55 17.15 15.95
C ILE A 17 -5.47 16.08 15.86
N VAL A 18 -4.21 16.48 15.71
CA VAL A 18 -3.09 15.52 15.61
C VAL A 18 -3.02 14.64 16.85
N GLY A 19 -3.05 13.31 16.64
CA GLY A 19 -2.98 12.32 17.70
C GLY A 19 -4.32 11.89 18.29
N THR A 20 -5.44 12.51 17.87
CA THR A 20 -6.78 12.02 18.26
C THR A 20 -7.16 10.76 17.49
N THR A 21 -8.18 10.04 17.96
CA THR A 21 -8.70 8.84 17.27
C THR A 21 -9.21 9.20 15.88
N GLU A 22 -9.94 10.31 15.76
CA GLU A 22 -10.48 10.81 14.48
C GLU A 22 -9.35 11.12 13.49
N TYR A 23 -8.25 11.68 13.97
CA TYR A 23 -7.06 11.93 13.16
C TYR A 23 -6.47 10.62 12.64
N ILE A 24 -6.28 9.63 13.53
CA ILE A 24 -5.70 8.33 13.16
C ILE A 24 -6.59 7.63 12.12
N GLU A 25 -7.91 7.62 12.33
CA GLU A 25 -8.87 7.04 11.39
C GLU A 25 -8.84 7.73 10.02
N GLN A 26 -8.84 9.07 10.03
CA GLN A 26 -8.77 9.86 8.80
C GLN A 26 -7.49 9.57 8.01
N VAL A 27 -6.32 9.60 8.66
CA VAL A 27 -5.05 9.34 7.98
C VAL A 27 -4.96 7.90 7.50
N SER A 28 -5.45 6.93 8.28
CA SER A 28 -5.48 5.52 7.87
C SER A 28 -6.32 5.31 6.61
N LEU A 29 -7.50 5.94 6.55
CA LEU A 29 -8.37 5.89 5.37
C LEU A 29 -7.71 6.55 4.16
N GLN A 30 -7.09 7.71 4.34
CA GLN A 30 -6.42 8.44 3.27
C GLN A 30 -5.21 7.67 2.71
N ASN A 31 -4.41 7.07 3.58
CA ASN A 31 -3.30 6.21 3.17
C ASN A 31 -3.79 4.96 2.42
N PHE A 32 -4.89 4.36 2.88
CA PHE A 32 -5.51 3.23 2.19
C PHE A 32 -5.94 3.59 0.76
N VAL A 33 -6.63 4.73 0.56
CA VAL A 33 -7.05 5.18 -0.77
C VAL A 33 -5.85 5.54 -1.65
N SER A 34 -4.83 6.18 -1.06
CA SER A 34 -3.58 6.51 -1.76
C SER A 34 -2.87 5.25 -2.26
N ASP A 35 -2.71 4.25 -1.40
CA ASP A 35 -2.08 2.98 -1.77
C ASP A 35 -2.85 2.28 -2.90
N LEU A 36 -4.18 2.25 -2.79
CA LEU A 36 -5.05 1.65 -3.82
C LEU A 36 -4.93 2.39 -5.16
N TYR A 37 -4.86 3.73 -5.12
CA TYR A 37 -4.65 4.54 -6.31
C TYR A 37 -3.29 4.28 -6.96
N VAL A 38 -2.22 4.31 -6.17
CA VAL A 38 -0.85 4.03 -6.65
C VAL A 38 -0.72 2.62 -7.22
N GLN A 39 -1.36 1.62 -6.59
CA GLN A 39 -1.42 0.26 -7.11
C GLN A 39 -2.05 0.21 -8.51
N ASN A 40 -3.11 0.99 -8.74
CA ASN A 40 -3.81 1.06 -10.01
C ASN A 40 -3.11 1.94 -11.07
N MET A 41 -2.05 2.67 -10.71
CA MET A 41 -1.15 3.32 -11.69
C MET A 41 -0.28 2.30 -12.46
N ASN A 42 -0.36 1.01 -12.15
CA ASN A 42 0.29 -0.09 -12.85
C ASN A 42 1.81 0.11 -13.02
N GLY A 43 2.45 0.55 -11.95
CA GLY A 43 3.91 0.77 -11.90
C GLY A 43 4.39 2.04 -12.62
N TYR A 44 3.50 2.89 -13.09
CA TYR A 44 3.87 4.21 -13.63
C TYR A 44 4.59 5.04 -12.58
N LYS A 45 5.66 5.69 -13.02
CA LYS A 45 6.50 6.55 -12.19
C LYS A 45 6.62 7.91 -12.87
N PRO A 46 6.04 8.97 -12.28
CA PRO A 46 6.22 10.32 -12.81
C PRO A 46 7.71 10.65 -12.95
N PRO A 47 8.17 11.19 -14.09
CA PRO A 47 9.58 11.45 -14.35
C PRO A 47 10.22 12.34 -13.30
N ASN A 48 11.34 11.88 -12.71
CA ASN A 48 12.12 12.61 -11.69
C ASN A 48 11.35 12.95 -10.40
N ILE A 49 10.28 12.19 -10.10
CA ILE A 49 9.49 12.35 -8.88
C ILE A 49 9.55 11.06 -8.07
N SER A 50 9.85 11.20 -6.79
CA SER A 50 9.81 10.10 -5.81
C SER A 50 8.51 10.08 -5.00
N ARG A 51 7.90 11.27 -4.80
CA ARG A 51 6.68 11.42 -3.99
C ARG A 51 5.84 12.58 -4.49
N ILE A 52 4.52 12.40 -4.46
CA ILE A 52 3.55 13.47 -4.56
C ILE A 52 3.00 13.75 -3.16
N THR A 53 3.03 15.00 -2.74
CA THR A 53 2.46 15.47 -1.47
C THR A 53 1.25 16.34 -1.74
N ILE A 54 0.11 15.99 -1.16
CA ILE A 54 -1.14 16.76 -1.24
C ILE A 54 -1.36 17.44 0.11
N GLN A 55 -1.28 18.76 0.14
CA GLN A 55 -1.44 19.60 1.32
C GLN A 55 -2.57 20.61 1.08
N PRO A 56 -3.84 20.24 1.28
CA PRO A 56 -4.96 21.12 0.96
C PRO A 56 -4.92 22.45 1.71
N ALA A 57 -5.35 23.52 1.04
CA ALA A 57 -5.59 24.81 1.65
C ALA A 57 -7.03 24.88 2.18
N PHE A 58 -7.20 25.10 3.49
CA PHE A 58 -8.52 25.10 4.13
C PHE A 58 -9.27 26.44 3.99
N HIS A 59 -8.56 27.52 3.64
CA HIS A 59 -9.13 28.89 3.69
C HIS A 59 -9.07 29.65 2.36
N ASN A 60 -8.36 29.14 1.36
CA ASN A 60 -8.24 29.78 0.05
C ASN A 60 -8.21 28.73 -1.06
N ILE A 61 -8.79 29.07 -2.21
CA ILE A 61 -8.69 28.24 -3.42
C ILE A 61 -7.29 28.43 -3.99
N TRP A 62 -6.38 27.54 -3.64
CA TRP A 62 -5.00 27.58 -4.11
C TRP A 62 -4.66 26.26 -4.77
N ASN A 63 -4.47 26.25 -6.06
CA ASN A 63 -3.77 25.15 -6.75
C ASN A 63 -2.27 25.50 -6.83
N LYS A 64 -1.69 25.90 -5.70
CA LYS A 64 -0.27 26.21 -5.67
C LYS A 64 0.53 24.90 -5.66
N THR A 65 1.50 24.83 -6.56
CA THR A 65 2.45 23.72 -6.64
C THR A 65 3.83 24.18 -6.24
N TRP A 66 4.62 23.30 -5.68
CA TRP A 66 6.05 23.52 -5.44
C TRP A 66 6.80 22.20 -5.50
N LYS A 67 8.10 22.27 -5.80
CA LYS A 67 8.97 21.13 -5.90
C LYS A 67 10.22 21.30 -5.06
N THR A 68 10.58 20.28 -4.30
CA THR A 68 11.80 20.20 -3.52
C THR A 68 12.51 18.89 -3.83
N GLY A 69 13.61 18.95 -4.56
CA GLY A 69 14.30 17.77 -5.06
C GLY A 69 13.39 16.90 -5.93
N SER A 70 13.16 15.67 -5.52
CA SER A 70 12.27 14.72 -6.20
C SER A 70 10.84 14.66 -5.62
N ILE A 71 10.52 15.51 -4.64
CA ILE A 71 9.17 15.61 -4.06
C ILE A 71 8.45 16.78 -4.72
N VAL A 72 7.27 16.53 -5.26
CA VAL A 72 6.37 17.56 -5.74
C VAL A 72 5.18 17.65 -4.80
N ALA A 73 4.76 18.87 -4.47
CA ALA A 73 3.63 19.12 -3.62
C ALA A 73 2.60 20.02 -4.32
N ILE A 74 1.34 19.86 -3.95
CA ILE A 74 0.21 20.66 -4.42
C ILE A 74 -0.75 20.96 -3.28
N ALA A 75 -1.30 22.18 -3.24
CA ALA A 75 -2.28 22.63 -2.27
C ALA A 75 -3.65 22.84 -2.95
N PRO A 76 -4.43 21.77 -3.22
CA PRO A 76 -5.78 21.91 -3.75
C PRO A 76 -6.74 22.41 -2.67
N PHE A 77 -7.90 22.92 -3.08
CA PHE A 77 -8.98 23.22 -2.15
C PHE A 77 -9.55 21.92 -1.54
N PHE A 78 -9.80 21.94 -0.24
CA PHE A 78 -10.42 20.82 0.48
C PHE A 78 -11.26 21.36 1.65
N SER A 79 -12.54 21.02 1.68
CA SER A 79 -13.44 21.37 2.78
C SER A 79 -13.40 20.28 3.85
N LEU A 80 -12.70 20.54 4.95
CA LEU A 80 -12.59 19.60 6.06
C LEU A 80 -13.97 19.34 6.70
N ASP A 81 -14.77 20.38 6.91
CA ASP A 81 -16.11 20.23 7.53
C ASP A 81 -17.03 19.35 6.67
N THR A 82 -17.02 19.58 5.36
CA THR A 82 -17.76 18.73 4.42
C THR A 82 -17.26 17.29 4.48
N TYR A 83 -15.95 17.08 4.48
CA TYR A 83 -15.36 15.75 4.57
C TYR A 83 -15.75 15.02 5.87
N LEU A 84 -15.68 15.71 7.01
CA LEU A 84 -16.00 15.12 8.32
C LEU A 84 -17.48 14.72 8.43
N SER A 85 -18.40 15.42 7.74
CA SER A 85 -19.83 15.12 7.71
C SER A 85 -20.21 13.88 6.87
N LEU A 86 -19.29 13.40 6.03
CA LEU A 86 -19.54 12.25 5.16
C LEU A 86 -19.50 10.92 5.95
N ASP A 87 -20.26 9.95 5.47
CA ASP A 87 -20.10 8.56 5.86
C ASP A 87 -18.75 7.99 5.35
N LYS A 88 -18.44 6.77 5.72
CA LYS A 88 -17.19 6.11 5.32
C LYS A 88 -17.01 6.07 3.79
N LYS A 89 -18.06 5.69 3.06
CA LYS A 89 -17.99 5.61 1.58
C LYS A 89 -17.80 6.97 0.94
N GLY A 90 -18.46 7.99 1.46
CA GLY A 90 -18.28 9.38 1.06
C GLY A 90 -16.86 9.87 1.32
N LYS A 91 -16.25 9.54 2.47
CA LYS A 91 -14.86 9.87 2.80
C LYS A 91 -13.86 9.20 1.86
N LEU A 92 -14.04 7.90 1.54
CA LEU A 92 -13.23 7.18 0.56
C LEU A 92 -13.28 7.88 -0.81
N LYS A 93 -14.51 8.20 -1.29
CA LYS A 93 -14.73 8.87 -2.57
C LYS A 93 -14.13 10.27 -2.59
N SER A 94 -14.34 11.07 -1.55
CA SER A 94 -13.80 12.43 -1.43
C SER A 94 -12.27 12.43 -1.42
N THR A 95 -11.65 11.46 -0.74
CA THR A 95 -10.20 11.28 -0.76
C THR A 95 -9.69 10.92 -2.15
N LEU A 96 -10.38 10.01 -2.84
CA LEU A 96 -10.03 9.62 -4.21
C LEU A 96 -10.16 10.80 -5.18
N ASP A 97 -11.21 11.62 -5.05
CA ASP A 97 -11.42 12.81 -5.87
C ASP A 97 -10.31 13.85 -5.66
N LEU A 98 -9.89 14.02 -4.41
CA LEU A 98 -8.79 14.91 -4.06
C LEU A 98 -7.47 14.45 -4.71
N ILE A 99 -7.15 13.17 -4.63
CA ILE A 99 -5.95 12.60 -5.28
C ILE A 99 -6.04 12.77 -6.79
N GLN A 100 -7.19 12.49 -7.39
CA GLN A 100 -7.41 12.62 -8.84
C GLN A 100 -7.24 14.07 -9.31
N SER A 101 -7.86 15.02 -8.63
CA SER A 101 -7.74 16.44 -8.95
C SER A 101 -6.28 16.91 -8.88
N ALA A 102 -5.59 16.56 -7.80
CA ALA A 102 -4.19 16.91 -7.59
C ALA A 102 -3.28 16.31 -8.67
N THR A 103 -3.43 15.03 -8.99
CA THR A 103 -2.59 14.36 -9.98
C THR A 103 -2.86 14.84 -11.40
N LEU A 104 -4.08 15.20 -11.75
CA LEU A 104 -4.40 15.81 -13.05
C LEU A 104 -3.81 17.21 -13.19
N SER A 105 -3.90 18.04 -12.15
CA SER A 105 -3.28 19.39 -12.15
C SER A 105 -1.77 19.31 -12.31
N LEU A 106 -1.12 18.42 -11.55
CA LEU A 106 0.33 18.18 -11.69
C LEU A 106 0.69 17.62 -13.07
N SER A 107 -0.17 16.78 -13.64
CA SER A 107 0.06 16.24 -14.99
C SER A 107 0.04 17.33 -16.06
N GLU A 108 -0.80 18.35 -15.90
CA GLU A 108 -0.81 19.51 -16.79
C GLU A 108 0.48 20.31 -16.69
N GLU A 109 0.93 20.55 -15.46
CA GLU A 109 2.11 21.37 -15.20
C GLU A 109 3.42 20.67 -15.63
N TYR A 110 3.52 19.36 -15.35
CA TYR A 110 4.77 18.60 -15.59
C TYR A 110 4.76 17.75 -16.85
N GLY A 111 3.70 17.78 -17.66
CA GLY A 111 3.60 17.02 -18.90
C GLY A 111 3.47 15.50 -18.69
N TRP A 112 2.89 15.05 -17.56
CA TRP A 112 2.70 13.62 -17.31
C TRP A 112 1.50 13.06 -18.08
N ASP A 113 1.50 11.75 -18.31
CA ASP A 113 0.39 11.07 -18.98
C ASP A 113 -0.87 11.03 -18.09
N LYS A 114 -1.82 11.92 -18.39
CA LYS A 114 -3.10 12.01 -17.68
C LYS A 114 -3.92 10.73 -17.74
N ASN A 115 -3.75 9.91 -18.78
CA ASN A 115 -4.55 8.70 -18.94
C ASN A 115 -4.23 7.65 -17.88
N ILE A 116 -2.99 7.61 -17.40
CA ILE A 116 -2.58 6.73 -16.29
C ILE A 116 -3.42 7.05 -15.04
N PHE A 117 -3.50 8.33 -14.67
CA PHE A 117 -4.22 8.78 -13.50
C PHE A 117 -5.74 8.60 -13.64
N LYS A 118 -6.30 8.91 -14.82
CA LYS A 118 -7.72 8.66 -15.10
C LYS A 118 -8.07 7.17 -15.03
N THR A 119 -7.18 6.32 -15.53
CA THR A 119 -7.36 4.87 -15.47
C THR A 119 -7.28 4.34 -14.05
N ALA A 120 -6.31 4.83 -13.25
CA ALA A 120 -6.20 4.47 -11.84
C ALA A 120 -7.46 4.82 -11.06
N TYR A 121 -7.95 6.05 -11.21
CA TYR A 121 -9.18 6.52 -10.60
C TYR A 121 -10.39 5.63 -10.95
N LYS A 122 -10.58 5.35 -12.25
CA LYS A 122 -11.68 4.50 -12.73
C LYS A 122 -11.62 3.10 -12.13
N LYS A 123 -10.45 2.48 -12.11
CA LYS A 123 -10.26 1.14 -11.55
C LYS A 123 -10.55 1.09 -10.05
N VAL A 124 -10.17 2.12 -9.28
CA VAL A 124 -10.51 2.19 -7.85
C VAL A 124 -12.02 2.23 -7.65
N LEU A 125 -12.75 3.00 -8.45
CA LEU A 125 -14.22 3.04 -8.40
C LEU A 125 -14.85 1.70 -8.81
N GLU A 126 -14.35 1.10 -9.89
CA GLU A 126 -14.85 -0.19 -10.40
C GLU A 126 -14.63 -1.33 -9.41
N SER A 127 -13.55 -1.28 -8.62
CA SER A 127 -13.28 -2.25 -7.56
C SER A 127 -14.06 -1.99 -6.26
N ASP A 128 -14.87 -0.94 -6.18
CA ASP A 128 -15.55 -0.49 -4.95
C ASP A 128 -14.60 -0.44 -3.75
N PHE A 129 -13.39 0.11 -3.96
CA PHE A 129 -12.32 0.23 -2.96
C PHE A 129 -11.83 -1.11 -2.39
N ILE A 130 -11.93 -2.19 -3.14
CA ILE A 130 -11.32 -3.46 -2.75
C ILE A 130 -9.83 -3.43 -3.08
N PHE A 131 -9.00 -3.64 -2.07
CA PHE A 131 -7.56 -3.77 -2.22
C PHE A 131 -7.16 -5.24 -2.24
N HIS A 132 -6.76 -5.72 -3.40
CA HIS A 132 -6.33 -7.09 -3.61
C HIS A 132 -5.15 -7.12 -4.57
N ILE A 133 -4.07 -7.81 -4.19
CA ILE A 133 -2.88 -7.98 -5.02
C ILE A 133 -2.51 -9.44 -5.07
N ASP A 134 -2.48 -10.03 -6.26
CA ASP A 134 -1.74 -11.25 -6.54
C ASP A 134 -0.27 -10.91 -6.80
N CYS A 135 0.61 -11.33 -5.90
CA CYS A 135 2.05 -11.13 -6.05
C CYS A 135 2.63 -12.03 -7.14
N GLN A 136 3.87 -11.76 -7.54
CA GLN A 136 4.54 -12.55 -8.57
C GLN A 136 4.57 -14.04 -8.22
N ILE A 137 4.12 -14.87 -9.15
CA ILE A 137 4.19 -16.34 -9.05
C ILE A 137 5.65 -16.79 -9.07
N LYS A 138 5.98 -17.71 -8.18
CA LYS A 138 7.28 -18.37 -8.07
C LYS A 138 7.14 -19.88 -8.21
N GLN A 139 7.99 -20.46 -9.02
CA GLN A 139 8.04 -21.90 -9.20
C GLN A 139 9.00 -22.53 -8.18
N SER A 140 8.64 -23.70 -7.62
CA SER A 140 9.51 -24.49 -6.75
C SER A 140 10.73 -25.00 -7.51
N ARG A 141 11.79 -25.42 -6.77
CA ARG A 141 13.04 -25.90 -7.39
C ARG A 141 12.84 -27.14 -8.25
N ASP A 142 11.95 -28.03 -7.86
CA ASP A 142 11.60 -29.23 -8.61
C ASP A 142 10.61 -28.98 -9.75
N LYS A 143 10.15 -27.73 -9.91
CA LYS A 143 9.21 -27.26 -10.94
C LYS A 143 7.81 -27.90 -10.90
N LYS A 144 7.45 -28.61 -9.85
CA LYS A 144 6.14 -29.25 -9.71
C LYS A 144 5.07 -28.35 -9.13
N THR A 145 5.48 -27.36 -8.33
CA THR A 145 4.59 -26.51 -7.56
C THR A 145 4.84 -25.05 -7.89
N ILE A 146 3.78 -24.27 -8.01
CA ILE A 146 3.86 -22.82 -8.11
C ILE A 146 3.19 -22.19 -6.90
N ALA A 147 3.70 -21.04 -6.48
CA ALA A 147 3.14 -20.30 -5.36
C ALA A 147 3.25 -18.80 -5.55
N ASN A 148 2.33 -18.06 -4.95
CA ASN A 148 2.40 -16.62 -4.81
C ASN A 148 1.78 -16.18 -3.47
N LEU A 149 2.02 -14.95 -3.11
CA LEU A 149 1.29 -14.30 -2.02
C LEU A 149 0.08 -13.56 -2.59
N ILE A 150 -0.97 -13.50 -1.78
CA ILE A 150 -2.12 -12.62 -1.97
C ILE A 150 -2.11 -11.61 -0.82
N ILE A 151 -2.27 -10.34 -1.14
CA ILE A 151 -2.38 -9.28 -0.15
C ILE A 151 -3.76 -8.67 -0.25
N GLU A 152 -4.47 -8.67 0.86
CA GLU A 152 -5.72 -7.95 1.05
C GLU A 152 -5.52 -6.88 2.11
N LYS A 153 -6.01 -5.67 1.85
CA LYS A 153 -5.82 -4.54 2.75
C LYS A 153 -7.14 -3.80 2.98
N THR A 154 -7.37 -3.44 4.22
CA THR A 154 -8.33 -2.43 4.63
C THR A 154 -7.58 -1.20 5.14
N GLU A 155 -8.25 -0.19 5.63
CA GLU A 155 -7.61 0.98 6.24
C GLU A 155 -6.85 0.64 7.54
N THR A 156 -7.20 -0.44 8.22
CA THR A 156 -6.64 -0.78 9.55
C THR A 156 -5.79 -2.04 9.56
N ILE A 157 -6.07 -3.00 8.68
CA ILE A 157 -5.44 -4.32 8.68
C ILE A 157 -4.99 -4.67 7.26
N THR A 158 -3.81 -5.27 7.16
CA THR A 158 -3.33 -5.98 5.98
C THR A 158 -3.26 -7.47 6.29
N THR A 159 -3.92 -8.28 5.48
CA THR A 159 -3.89 -9.74 5.55
C THR A 159 -3.06 -10.29 4.40
N VAL A 160 -2.16 -11.20 4.70
CA VAL A 160 -1.33 -11.87 3.69
C VAL A 160 -1.68 -13.35 3.68
N TYR A 161 -1.98 -13.85 2.48
CA TYR A 161 -2.21 -15.28 2.24
C TYR A 161 -1.10 -15.84 1.38
N VAL A 162 -0.84 -17.12 1.54
CA VAL A 162 -0.12 -17.93 0.57
C VAL A 162 -1.12 -18.67 -0.31
N LYS A 163 -0.84 -18.69 -1.61
CA LYS A 163 -1.57 -19.48 -2.60
C LYS A 163 -0.59 -20.43 -3.26
N ILE A 164 -0.84 -21.73 -3.15
CA ILE A 164 0.03 -22.77 -3.68
C ILE A 164 -0.80 -23.68 -4.60
N GLN A 165 -0.27 -23.94 -5.77
CA GLN A 165 -0.87 -24.84 -6.75
C GLN A 165 0.10 -25.96 -7.12
N ASN A 166 -0.35 -27.20 -6.95
CA ASN A 166 0.36 -28.40 -7.37
C ASN A 166 -0.58 -29.25 -8.24
N GLY A 167 -0.36 -29.21 -9.54
CA GLY A 167 -1.28 -29.82 -10.51
C GLY A 167 -2.69 -29.22 -10.39
N SER A 168 -3.69 -30.03 -10.08
CA SER A 168 -5.08 -29.61 -9.85
C SER A 168 -5.38 -29.19 -8.40
N SER A 169 -4.46 -29.43 -7.46
CA SER A 169 -4.63 -29.06 -6.06
C SER A 169 -4.32 -27.60 -5.85
N LEU A 170 -5.23 -26.87 -5.18
CA LEU A 170 -5.08 -25.46 -4.81
C LEU A 170 -5.21 -25.32 -3.30
N ILE A 171 -4.21 -24.73 -2.67
CA ILE A 171 -4.16 -24.42 -1.24
C ILE A 171 -4.10 -22.90 -1.10
N ILE A 172 -4.98 -22.33 -0.27
CA ILE A 172 -4.91 -20.94 0.15
C ILE A 172 -4.93 -20.94 1.69
N ARG A 173 -3.91 -20.32 2.30
CA ARG A 173 -3.77 -20.20 3.76
C ARG A 173 -3.40 -18.79 4.15
N LYS A 174 -4.02 -18.27 5.20
CA LYS A 174 -3.63 -16.98 5.78
C LYS A 174 -2.29 -17.15 6.48
N LEU A 175 -1.26 -16.40 6.06
CA LEU A 175 0.04 -16.37 6.71
C LEU A 175 0.02 -15.53 7.98
N PHE A 176 -0.49 -14.31 7.90
CA PHE A 176 -0.59 -13.40 9.05
C PHE A 176 -1.52 -12.22 8.76
N ASP A 177 -1.92 -11.57 9.84
CA ASP A 177 -2.52 -10.23 9.83
C ASP A 177 -1.50 -9.22 10.38
N LYS A 178 -1.47 -8.03 9.81
CA LYS A 178 -0.65 -6.91 10.28
C LYS A 178 -1.53 -5.68 10.43
N LYS A 179 -1.51 -5.04 11.61
CA LYS A 179 -2.11 -3.70 11.78
C LYS A 179 -1.35 -2.70 10.90
N ASN A 180 -2.11 -1.93 10.13
CA ASN A 180 -1.54 -0.87 9.31
C ASN A 180 -1.08 0.27 10.21
N GLN A 181 0.04 0.88 9.83
CA GLN A 181 0.48 2.11 10.48
C GLN A 181 -0.21 3.29 9.80
N TYR A 182 -0.67 4.25 10.60
CA TYR A 182 -1.42 5.39 10.05
C TYR A 182 -0.55 6.34 9.23
N TRP A 183 0.78 6.35 9.43
CA TRP A 183 1.68 7.27 8.69
C TRP A 183 2.36 6.64 7.48
N TYR A 184 2.61 5.34 7.46
CA TYR A 184 3.26 4.64 6.35
C TYR A 184 3.14 3.13 6.50
N ASP A 185 2.82 2.47 5.41
CA ASP A 185 2.71 1.00 5.39
C ASP A 185 3.51 0.42 4.24
N CYS A 186 4.55 -0.37 4.56
CA CYS A 186 5.47 -0.95 3.58
C CYS A 186 5.19 -2.40 3.24
N ILE A 187 3.94 -2.84 3.28
CA ILE A 187 3.58 -4.23 2.95
C ILE A 187 4.12 -4.68 1.58
N TYR A 188 4.23 -3.77 0.62
CA TYR A 188 4.82 -4.05 -0.69
C TYR A 188 6.28 -4.49 -0.63
N ILE A 189 7.03 -4.02 0.37
CA ILE A 189 8.42 -4.45 0.56
C ILE A 189 8.43 -5.91 0.96
N LEU A 190 7.55 -6.33 1.86
CA LEU A 190 7.38 -7.74 2.27
C LEU A 190 6.94 -8.60 1.09
N ALA A 191 5.94 -8.15 0.33
CA ALA A 191 5.42 -8.89 -0.80
C ALA A 191 6.48 -9.20 -1.87
N ARG A 192 7.44 -8.27 -2.08
CA ARG A 192 8.55 -8.47 -3.02
C ARG A 192 9.58 -9.49 -2.53
N GLN A 193 9.56 -9.84 -1.26
CA GLN A 193 10.48 -10.80 -0.63
C GLN A 193 9.92 -12.22 -0.58
N ASN A 194 8.87 -12.50 -1.35
CA ASN A 194 8.30 -13.84 -1.46
C ASN A 194 9.29 -14.80 -2.12
N LYS A 195 9.41 -15.99 -1.55
CA LYS A 195 10.34 -17.03 -2.05
C LYS A 195 9.96 -18.42 -1.59
N TRP A 196 10.46 -19.41 -2.33
CA TRP A 196 10.61 -20.76 -1.84
C TRP A 196 11.87 -20.81 -0.95
N PHE A 197 11.74 -21.32 0.27
CA PHE A 197 12.87 -21.62 1.15
C PHE A 197 13.52 -22.96 0.74
N ASP A 198 12.67 -23.93 0.42
CA ASP A 198 13.03 -25.24 -0.16
C ASP A 198 11.89 -25.74 -1.07
N THR A 199 11.67 -27.08 -1.19
CA THR A 199 10.61 -27.69 -2.00
C THR A 199 9.23 -27.60 -1.33
N ASP A 200 9.19 -27.48 0.00
CA ASP A 200 7.96 -27.65 0.80
C ASP A 200 7.56 -26.39 1.57
N ARG A 201 8.42 -25.35 1.60
CA ARG A 201 8.17 -24.14 2.36
C ARG A 201 8.19 -22.90 1.47
N PHE A 202 7.07 -22.18 1.43
CA PHE A 202 6.92 -20.93 0.69
C PHE A 202 6.40 -19.80 1.55
N GLY A 203 6.95 -18.61 1.40
CA GLY A 203 6.52 -17.44 2.16
C GLY A 203 7.42 -16.22 1.96
N ILE A 204 7.69 -15.49 3.03
CA ILE A 204 8.42 -14.23 3.05
C ILE A 204 9.74 -14.43 3.81
N GLY A 205 10.86 -13.97 3.22
CA GLY A 205 12.14 -13.85 3.92
C GLY A 205 12.68 -12.44 3.81
N TYR A 206 12.70 -11.71 4.91
CA TYR A 206 13.09 -10.30 4.95
C TYR A 206 14.36 -10.07 5.79
N GLY A 207 15.20 -9.13 5.33
CA GLY A 207 16.34 -8.63 6.07
C GLY A 207 17.42 -9.69 6.38
N LYS A 208 17.68 -10.63 5.46
CA LYS A 208 18.66 -11.72 5.63
C LYS A 208 18.36 -12.58 6.87
N GLY A 209 17.10 -12.99 7.05
CA GLY A 209 16.67 -13.83 8.16
C GLY A 209 16.25 -13.07 9.41
N LYS A 210 16.09 -11.73 9.35
CA LYS A 210 15.47 -10.97 10.43
C LYS A 210 14.02 -11.36 10.64
N ILE A 211 13.28 -11.58 9.52
CA ILE A 211 11.94 -12.14 9.54
C ILE A 211 11.85 -13.21 8.46
N ASP A 212 11.44 -14.39 8.84
CA ASP A 212 11.05 -15.45 7.93
C ASP A 212 9.66 -15.96 8.34
N ILE A 213 8.73 -15.97 7.41
CA ILE A 213 7.34 -16.45 7.59
C ILE A 213 7.04 -17.36 6.42
N TRP A 214 6.67 -18.59 6.69
CA TRP A 214 6.29 -19.53 5.62
C TRP A 214 5.15 -20.46 6.02
N TYR A 215 4.50 -20.95 5.01
CA TYR A 215 3.63 -22.11 5.09
C TYR A 215 4.43 -23.36 4.70
N SER A 216 4.34 -24.40 5.49
CA SER A 216 4.98 -25.70 5.32
C SER A 216 3.97 -26.69 4.75
N LEU A 217 4.24 -27.19 3.54
CA LEU A 217 3.35 -28.15 2.85
C LEU A 217 3.29 -29.52 3.54
N ASP A 218 4.43 -29.98 4.05
CA ASP A 218 4.57 -31.27 4.73
C ASP A 218 3.88 -31.32 6.09
N LYS A 219 3.81 -30.17 6.78
CA LYS A 219 3.22 -30.04 8.12
C LYS A 219 1.80 -29.47 8.11
N ASP A 220 1.36 -28.87 7.01
CA ASP A 220 0.13 -28.07 6.91
C ASP A 220 0.05 -26.97 7.99
N GLU A 221 1.18 -26.30 8.27
CA GLU A 221 1.26 -25.27 9.31
C GLU A 221 2.01 -24.02 8.85
N ILE A 222 1.78 -22.91 9.56
CA ILE A 222 2.49 -21.65 9.40
C ILE A 222 3.55 -21.54 10.48
N GLU A 223 4.76 -21.19 10.09
CA GLU A 223 5.87 -21.00 10.97
C GLU A 223 6.42 -19.57 10.83
N LEU A 224 6.63 -18.93 11.97
CA LEU A 224 7.16 -17.57 12.09
C LEU A 224 8.51 -17.60 12.79
N PHE A 225 9.49 -16.89 12.22
CA PHE A 225 10.83 -16.79 12.78
C PHE A 225 11.27 -15.33 12.84
N GLU A 226 11.88 -14.96 13.96
CA GLU A 226 12.52 -13.68 14.17
C GLU A 226 13.98 -13.92 14.54
N SER A 227 14.91 -13.43 13.69
CA SER A 227 16.36 -13.64 13.87
C SER A 227 16.75 -15.11 14.08
N GLY A 228 16.11 -16.01 13.33
CA GLY A 228 16.35 -17.45 13.38
C GLY A 228 15.64 -18.20 14.50
N ASN A 229 14.94 -17.53 15.40
CA ASN A 229 14.18 -18.17 16.48
C ASN A 229 12.71 -18.25 16.11
N ARG A 230 12.09 -19.41 16.35
CA ARG A 230 10.63 -19.57 16.17
C ARG A 230 9.88 -18.73 17.19
N VAL A 231 8.90 -17.96 16.73
CA VAL A 231 8.08 -17.06 17.55
C VAL A 231 6.59 -17.31 17.31
N ALA A 232 5.75 -16.93 18.25
CA ALA A 232 4.31 -17.01 18.12
C ALA A 232 3.73 -15.84 17.32
N GLU A 233 4.39 -14.68 17.36
CA GLU A 233 3.96 -13.45 16.71
C GLU A 233 5.20 -12.62 16.31
N ILE A 234 5.06 -11.82 15.24
CA ILE A 234 6.10 -10.88 14.80
C ILE A 234 5.63 -9.46 15.05
N ASP A 235 6.43 -8.70 15.80
CA ASP A 235 6.23 -7.26 15.93
C ASP A 235 6.80 -6.52 14.72
N PHE A 236 5.97 -6.37 13.70
CA PHE A 236 6.35 -5.68 12.46
C PHE A 236 6.78 -4.22 12.67
N LYS A 237 6.40 -3.56 13.77
CA LYS A 237 6.79 -2.18 14.05
C LYS A 237 8.30 -2.03 14.21
N LYS A 238 8.98 -3.04 14.74
CA LYS A 238 10.44 -3.04 14.90
C LYS A 238 11.21 -2.91 13.58
N TYR A 239 10.59 -3.33 12.47
CA TYR A 239 11.28 -3.47 11.19
C TYR A 239 10.90 -2.41 10.16
N PHE A 240 9.79 -1.70 10.36
CA PHE A 240 9.22 -0.79 9.35
C PHE A 240 9.08 0.65 9.82
N LEU A 241 9.57 1.00 11.01
CA LEU A 241 9.53 2.36 11.52
C LEU A 241 10.48 3.33 10.78
N PHE A 242 11.47 2.81 10.01
CA PHE A 242 12.55 3.62 9.41
C PHE A 242 13.01 3.11 8.03
N ALA A 243 12.15 2.51 7.23
CA ALA A 243 12.50 2.13 5.86
C ALA A 243 12.15 3.21 4.85
#